data_8c88703ffe55bfbf5074f4fc6a5e815d
#
_entry.id   8c88703ffe55bfbf5074f4fc6a5e815d
#
_cell.length_a   1.000
_cell.length_b   1.000
_cell.length_c   1.000
_cell.angle_alpha   90.00
_cell.angle_beta   90.00
_cell.angle_gamma   90.00
#
_symmetry.space_group_name_H-M   'P 1'
#
loop_
_entity.id
_entity.type
_entity.pdbx_description
1 polymer ?
#
loop_
_entity_poly.entity_id
_entity_poly.type
_entity_poly.pdbx_seq_one_letter_code
_entity_poly.pdbx_strand_id
1 'polypeptide(L)'
;AVLTRDGDQFVKLTDRPKKAREAGADFFVSIHADSFPKNRSVRGFGVFALSLRGANSELSRWLQNTENADDLAGGVDLGNVDDATREVLLNMSMVSAIRISKQAGEGLLSDLSRVGRVHKKQLGLANFVVLRSPDIPSLLIETGFISNRSDAQRLSNAKEQEKIAAAIVQGITRYFERNPPANTFVAWRKQNAGSRIVVEVKRGDSLSEIASRYGLSVKALRELNGLKSDAIQVGQKLEVPVVSR
;
A
#
# COMPACT_ATOMS: atom_id res chain seq x y z
N ALA A 1 2.02 2.55 8.88
CA ALA A 1 1.02 1.51 8.60
C ALA A 1 0.31 1.14 9.90
N VAL A 2 -0.98 0.78 9.79
CA VAL A 2 -1.83 0.36 10.90
C VAL A 2 -2.38 -1.02 10.58
N LEU A 3 -2.44 -1.90 11.57
CA LEU A 3 -3.05 -3.23 11.43
C LEU A 3 -4.54 -3.14 11.80
N THR A 4 -5.40 -3.88 11.11
CA THR A 4 -6.83 -3.97 11.45
C THR A 4 -7.08 -4.83 12.69
N ARG A 5 -6.10 -5.65 13.08
CA ARG A 5 -6.04 -6.42 14.34
C ARG A 5 -4.58 -6.65 14.73
N ASP A 6 -4.33 -6.79 16.01
CA ASP A 6 -3.01 -6.99 16.61
C ASP A 6 -2.83 -8.38 17.26
N GLY A 7 -3.87 -9.21 17.17
CA GLY A 7 -3.90 -10.57 17.72
C GLY A 7 -4.74 -11.49 16.83
N ASP A 8 -5.07 -12.69 17.37
CA ASP A 8 -5.86 -13.72 16.67
C ASP A 8 -7.38 -13.57 16.89
N GLN A 9 -7.85 -12.33 17.15
CA GLN A 9 -9.28 -12.06 17.22
C GLN A 9 -9.91 -11.99 15.84
N PHE A 10 -11.13 -12.51 15.71
CA PHE A 10 -11.92 -12.35 14.50
C PHE A 10 -12.36 -10.89 14.32
N VAL A 11 -12.17 -10.34 13.13
CA VAL A 11 -12.69 -9.03 12.69
C VAL A 11 -13.51 -9.26 11.44
N LYS A 12 -14.79 -8.90 11.47
CA LYS A 12 -15.68 -9.03 10.30
C LYS A 12 -15.08 -8.36 9.07
N LEU A 13 -15.30 -8.93 7.88
CA LEU A 13 -14.75 -8.42 6.63
C LEU A 13 -15.16 -6.97 6.36
N THR A 14 -16.41 -6.63 6.69
CA THR A 14 -16.96 -5.27 6.56
C THR A 14 -16.33 -4.26 7.53
N ASP A 15 -15.83 -4.71 8.68
CA ASP A 15 -15.27 -3.83 9.70
C ASP A 15 -13.79 -3.51 9.45
N ARG A 16 -13.08 -4.34 8.68
CA ARG A 16 -11.67 -4.10 8.33
C ARG A 16 -11.48 -2.81 7.52
N PRO A 17 -12.25 -2.55 6.43
CA PRO A 17 -12.19 -1.26 5.73
C PRO A 17 -12.65 -0.08 6.58
N LYS A 18 -13.61 -0.27 7.51
CA LYS A 18 -14.03 0.79 8.44
C LYS A 18 -12.88 1.23 9.34
N LYS A 19 -12.16 0.27 9.94
CA LYS A 19 -10.96 0.55 10.75
C LYS A 19 -9.89 1.29 9.93
N ALA A 20 -9.69 0.92 8.67
CA ALA A 20 -8.77 1.62 7.79
C ALA A 20 -9.20 3.08 7.56
N ARG A 21 -10.50 3.33 7.38
CA ARG A 21 -11.06 4.69 7.23
C ARG A 21 -10.91 5.51 8.50
N GLU A 22 -11.21 4.93 9.67
CA GLU A 22 -11.03 5.58 10.97
C GLU A 22 -9.58 5.96 11.23
N ALA A 23 -8.63 5.18 10.73
CA ALA A 23 -7.21 5.45 10.78
C ALA A 23 -6.72 6.45 9.70
N GLY A 24 -7.61 6.98 8.84
CA GLY A 24 -7.25 7.89 7.75
C GLY A 24 -6.36 7.24 6.69
N ALA A 25 -6.54 5.95 6.41
CA ALA A 25 -5.69 5.23 5.47
C ALA A 25 -5.94 5.65 4.01
N ASP A 26 -4.87 5.93 3.27
CA ASP A 26 -4.90 6.21 1.83
C ASP A 26 -4.98 4.93 0.98
N PHE A 27 -4.68 3.76 1.57
CA PHE A 27 -4.65 2.48 0.88
C PHE A 27 -4.87 1.31 1.86
N PHE A 28 -5.63 0.33 1.44
CA PHE A 28 -5.89 -0.88 2.24
C PHE A 28 -5.31 -2.11 1.57
N VAL A 29 -4.64 -2.96 2.35
CA VAL A 29 -4.05 -4.22 1.88
C VAL A 29 -4.51 -5.38 2.73
N SER A 30 -5.12 -6.37 2.10
CA SER A 30 -5.44 -7.66 2.71
C SER A 30 -4.38 -8.67 2.30
N ILE A 31 -3.62 -9.20 3.27
CA ILE A 31 -2.50 -10.14 3.02
C ILE A 31 -2.96 -11.54 3.39
N HIS A 32 -2.85 -12.46 2.43
CA HIS A 32 -3.33 -13.82 2.50
C HIS A 32 -2.26 -14.86 2.18
N ALA A 33 -2.51 -16.09 2.61
CA ALA A 33 -1.76 -17.30 2.27
C ALA A 33 -2.72 -18.50 2.27
N ASP A 34 -3.61 -18.52 1.28
CA ASP A 34 -4.73 -19.44 1.25
C ASP A 34 -4.37 -20.88 0.87
N SER A 35 -5.28 -21.79 1.12
CA SER A 35 -5.22 -23.16 0.62
C SER A 35 -6.08 -23.30 -0.62
N PHE A 36 -5.58 -23.93 -1.68
CA PHE A 36 -6.38 -24.31 -2.86
C PHE A 36 -6.39 -25.83 -3.02
N PRO A 37 -7.24 -26.54 -2.25
CA PRO A 37 -7.19 -28.00 -2.15
C PRO A 37 -7.57 -28.72 -3.45
N LYS A 38 -8.36 -28.09 -4.33
CA LYS A 38 -8.77 -28.64 -5.63
C LYS A 38 -7.59 -28.89 -6.56
N ASN A 39 -6.51 -28.09 -6.44
CA ASN A 39 -5.31 -28.26 -7.25
C ASN A 39 -4.07 -27.77 -6.50
N ARG A 40 -3.35 -28.69 -5.88
CA ARG A 40 -2.12 -28.42 -5.12
C ARG A 40 -0.93 -27.96 -5.97
N SER A 41 -1.06 -27.96 -7.31
CA SER A 41 -0.04 -27.39 -8.20
C SER A 41 -0.12 -25.86 -8.29
N VAL A 42 -1.24 -25.26 -7.87
CA VAL A 42 -1.40 -23.79 -7.79
C VAL A 42 -0.39 -23.25 -6.76
N ARG A 43 0.43 -22.30 -7.21
CA ARG A 43 1.50 -21.72 -6.39
C ARG A 43 1.92 -20.33 -6.89
N GLY A 44 2.63 -19.60 -6.05
CA GLY A 44 3.19 -18.29 -6.34
C GLY A 44 2.27 -17.14 -5.96
N PHE A 45 2.75 -15.94 -6.13
CA PHE A 45 2.03 -14.72 -5.78
C PHE A 45 0.80 -14.50 -6.65
N GLY A 46 -0.25 -13.97 -6.04
CA GLY A 46 -1.41 -13.42 -6.71
C GLY A 46 -1.72 -12.01 -6.18
N VAL A 47 -2.13 -11.10 -7.05
CA VAL A 47 -2.65 -9.79 -6.63
C VAL A 47 -4.03 -9.64 -7.21
N PHE A 48 -4.97 -9.22 -6.36
CA PHE A 48 -6.39 -9.15 -6.69
C PHE A 48 -6.95 -7.78 -6.35
N ALA A 49 -7.80 -7.25 -7.22
CA ALA A 49 -8.55 -6.03 -7.03
C ALA A 49 -10.06 -6.30 -7.05
N LEU A 50 -10.82 -5.40 -6.46
CA LEU A 50 -12.28 -5.47 -6.47
C LEU A 50 -12.81 -5.37 -7.90
N SER A 51 -13.80 -6.23 -8.20
CA SER A 51 -14.62 -6.16 -9.39
C SER A 51 -16.08 -6.39 -9.06
N LEU A 52 -16.93 -5.40 -9.26
CA LEU A 52 -18.38 -5.53 -9.09
C LEU A 52 -19.03 -6.38 -10.19
N ARG A 53 -18.30 -6.62 -11.30
CA ARG A 53 -18.75 -7.48 -12.41
C ARG A 53 -18.46 -8.98 -12.18
N GLY A 54 -17.86 -9.34 -11.04
CA GLY A 54 -17.49 -10.70 -10.69
C GLY A 54 -16.07 -11.09 -11.04
N ALA A 55 -15.79 -12.38 -10.89
CA ALA A 55 -14.44 -12.95 -11.00
C ALA A 55 -14.01 -13.18 -12.45
N ASN A 56 -12.75 -12.85 -12.76
CA ASN A 56 -12.16 -13.03 -14.09
C ASN A 56 -11.43 -14.37 -14.28
N SER A 57 -11.42 -15.24 -13.30
CA SER A 57 -10.82 -16.57 -13.37
C SER A 57 -11.47 -17.55 -12.40
N GLU A 58 -11.28 -18.86 -12.61
CA GLU A 58 -11.74 -19.90 -11.68
C GLU A 58 -11.12 -19.74 -10.30
N LEU A 59 -9.81 -19.49 -10.23
CA LEU A 59 -9.13 -19.21 -8.96
C LEU A 59 -9.70 -17.96 -8.28
N SER A 60 -9.91 -16.86 -9.01
CA SER A 60 -10.49 -15.63 -8.46
C SER A 60 -11.90 -15.87 -7.91
N ARG A 61 -12.69 -16.71 -8.59
CA ARG A 61 -14.03 -17.09 -8.13
C ARG A 61 -13.99 -17.95 -6.85
N TRP A 62 -13.07 -18.90 -6.83
CA TRP A 62 -12.91 -19.76 -5.67
C TRP A 62 -12.47 -18.96 -4.44
N LEU A 63 -11.43 -18.11 -4.57
CA LEU A 63 -10.97 -17.21 -3.51
C LEU A 63 -12.09 -16.28 -3.03
N GLN A 64 -12.82 -15.64 -3.95
CA GLN A 64 -13.99 -14.82 -3.60
C GLN A 64 -15.00 -15.56 -2.73
N ASN A 65 -15.35 -16.78 -3.11
CA ASN A 65 -16.35 -17.55 -2.38
C ASN A 65 -15.84 -17.99 -1.01
N THR A 66 -14.56 -18.38 -0.91
CA THR A 66 -13.93 -18.79 0.35
C THR A 66 -13.86 -17.62 1.32
N GLU A 67 -13.27 -16.48 0.87
CA GLU A 67 -13.13 -15.29 1.70
C GLU A 67 -14.47 -14.68 2.14
N ASN A 68 -15.43 -14.59 1.23
CA ASN A 68 -16.74 -14.04 1.58
C ASN A 68 -17.56 -14.98 2.50
N ALA A 69 -17.28 -16.28 2.48
CA ALA A 69 -17.95 -17.24 3.34
C ALA A 69 -17.57 -17.07 4.83
N ASP A 70 -16.39 -16.57 5.12
CA ASP A 70 -15.95 -16.29 6.49
C ASP A 70 -16.85 -15.27 7.21
N ASP A 71 -17.51 -14.39 6.47
CA ASP A 71 -18.44 -13.40 7.02
C ASP A 71 -19.89 -13.91 7.17
N LEU A 72 -20.26 -14.98 6.44
CA LEU A 72 -21.61 -15.59 6.53
C LEU A 72 -21.88 -16.22 7.92
N ALA A 73 -20.82 -16.60 8.64
CA ALA A 73 -20.92 -17.05 10.01
C ALA A 73 -21.28 -15.93 11.01
N GLY A 74 -21.24 -14.65 10.59
CA GLY A 74 -21.41 -13.45 11.43
C GLY A 74 -22.62 -12.54 11.14
N GLY A 75 -23.45 -12.83 10.15
CA GLY A 75 -24.69 -12.10 9.82
C GLY A 75 -24.49 -10.64 9.44
N VAL A 76 -24.79 -10.27 8.19
CA VAL A 76 -24.73 -8.86 7.71
C VAL A 76 -26.13 -8.26 7.67
N ASP A 77 -26.32 -7.17 8.41
CA ASP A 77 -27.47 -6.26 8.23
C ASP A 77 -27.09 -5.13 7.26
N LEU A 78 -27.67 -5.17 6.05
CA LEU A 78 -27.55 -4.10 5.07
C LEU A 78 -28.68 -3.09 5.33
N GLY A 79 -28.45 -2.17 6.28
CA GLY A 79 -29.39 -1.07 6.53
C GLY A 79 -29.66 -0.24 5.29
N ASN A 80 -30.94 0.02 5.02
CA ASN A 80 -31.48 0.84 3.94
C ASN A 80 -30.90 2.25 3.95
N VAL A 81 -30.33 2.67 2.82
CA VAL A 81 -29.96 4.08 2.56
C VAL A 81 -30.67 4.52 1.29
N ASP A 82 -31.71 5.32 1.47
CA ASP A 82 -32.46 5.95 0.38
C ASP A 82 -31.97 7.38 0.19
N ASP A 83 -31.08 7.57 -0.79
CA ASP A 83 -30.75 8.88 -1.33
C ASP A 83 -30.01 8.73 -2.69
N ALA A 84 -30.69 8.98 -3.80
CA ALA A 84 -30.16 8.78 -5.16
C ALA A 84 -28.88 9.60 -5.42
N THR A 85 -28.78 10.81 -4.87
CA THR A 85 -27.58 11.65 -5.02
C THR A 85 -26.38 11.06 -4.25
N ARG A 86 -26.61 10.54 -3.05
CA ARG A 86 -25.59 9.89 -2.23
C ARG A 86 -25.08 8.60 -2.90
N GLU A 87 -25.99 7.85 -3.50
CA GLU A 87 -25.63 6.63 -4.24
C GLU A 87 -24.75 6.92 -5.45
N VAL A 88 -25.06 7.96 -6.22
CA VAL A 88 -24.25 8.39 -7.38
C VAL A 88 -22.83 8.78 -6.94
N LEU A 89 -22.68 9.57 -5.89
CA LEU A 89 -21.38 10.00 -5.37
C LEU A 89 -20.57 8.82 -4.83
N LEU A 90 -21.21 7.91 -4.10
CA LEU A 90 -20.56 6.68 -3.60
C LEU A 90 -20.12 5.78 -4.75
N ASN A 91 -20.93 5.63 -5.78
CA ASN A 91 -20.60 4.84 -6.96
C ASN A 91 -19.42 5.44 -7.74
N MET A 92 -19.37 6.77 -7.91
CA MET A 92 -18.24 7.44 -8.57
C MET A 92 -16.94 7.28 -7.75
N SER A 93 -17.02 7.43 -6.44
CA SER A 93 -15.88 7.22 -5.53
C SER A 93 -15.37 5.78 -5.61
N MET A 94 -16.26 4.79 -5.55
CA MET A 94 -15.92 3.38 -5.69
C MET A 94 -15.27 3.05 -7.04
N VAL A 95 -15.77 3.61 -8.13
CA VAL A 95 -15.15 3.42 -9.47
C VAL A 95 -13.73 3.97 -9.49
N SER A 96 -13.50 5.13 -8.86
CA SER A 96 -12.16 5.72 -8.74
C SER A 96 -11.24 4.84 -7.87
N ALA A 97 -11.70 4.38 -6.71
CA ALA A 97 -10.94 3.50 -5.82
C ALA A 97 -10.57 2.18 -6.53
N ILE A 98 -11.50 1.57 -7.27
CA ILE A 98 -11.23 0.36 -8.07
C ILE A 98 -10.18 0.63 -9.15
N ARG A 99 -10.25 1.77 -9.85
CA ARG A 99 -9.27 2.13 -10.88
C ARG A 99 -7.88 2.30 -10.31
N ILE A 100 -7.76 3.00 -9.19
CA ILE A 100 -6.50 3.19 -8.44
C ILE A 100 -5.95 1.83 -8.01
N SER A 101 -6.79 0.97 -7.41
CA SER A 101 -6.43 -0.38 -7.00
C SER A 101 -5.87 -1.22 -8.14
N LYS A 102 -6.50 -1.19 -9.31
CA LYS A 102 -6.01 -1.92 -10.49
C LYS A 102 -4.63 -1.44 -10.93
N GLN A 103 -4.43 -0.14 -11.05
CA GLN A 103 -3.13 0.43 -11.44
C GLN A 103 -2.03 0.08 -10.43
N ALA A 104 -2.31 0.20 -9.13
CA ALA A 104 -1.37 -0.17 -8.08
C ALA A 104 -1.07 -1.68 -8.10
N GLY A 105 -2.10 -2.51 -8.29
CA GLY A 105 -2.00 -3.97 -8.31
C GLY A 105 -1.18 -4.50 -9.48
N GLU A 106 -1.31 -3.93 -10.67
CA GLU A 106 -0.50 -4.30 -11.84
C GLU A 106 0.99 -4.00 -11.59
N GLY A 107 1.30 -2.83 -11.03
CA GLY A 107 2.66 -2.47 -10.65
C GLY A 107 3.24 -3.40 -9.58
N LEU A 108 2.45 -3.68 -8.53
CA LEU A 108 2.85 -4.56 -7.45
C LEU A 108 3.08 -6.00 -7.93
N LEU A 109 2.23 -6.52 -8.81
CA LEU A 109 2.39 -7.85 -9.39
C LEU A 109 3.71 -7.97 -10.17
N SER A 110 4.08 -6.93 -10.90
CA SER A 110 5.38 -6.84 -11.58
C SER A 110 6.54 -6.87 -10.58
N ASP A 111 6.45 -6.15 -9.46
CA ASP A 111 7.49 -6.12 -8.44
C ASP A 111 7.63 -7.47 -7.71
N LEU A 112 6.52 -8.10 -7.36
CA LEU A 112 6.51 -9.44 -6.77
C LEU A 112 7.10 -10.50 -7.72
N SER A 113 6.93 -10.34 -9.03
CA SER A 113 7.51 -11.25 -10.02
C SER A 113 9.04 -11.26 -10.04
N ARG A 114 9.69 -10.22 -9.47
CA ARG A 114 11.16 -10.13 -9.36
C ARG A 114 11.71 -10.87 -8.15
N VAL A 115 10.88 -11.06 -7.13
CA VAL A 115 11.29 -11.71 -5.87
C VAL A 115 10.82 -13.15 -5.78
N GLY A 116 9.91 -13.58 -6.66
CA GLY A 116 9.47 -14.96 -6.70
C GLY A 116 8.47 -15.25 -7.83
N ARG A 117 8.00 -16.49 -7.87
CA ARG A 117 7.04 -16.94 -8.87
C ARG A 117 5.69 -16.25 -8.64
N VAL A 118 5.11 -15.72 -9.70
CA VAL A 118 3.69 -15.31 -9.72
C VAL A 118 2.82 -16.44 -10.30
N HIS A 119 1.61 -16.58 -9.78
CA HIS A 119 0.65 -17.57 -10.27
C HIS A 119 0.22 -17.24 -11.71
N LYS A 120 -0.15 -15.99 -11.94
CA LYS A 120 -0.47 -15.42 -13.27
C LYS A 120 0.12 -14.03 -13.38
N LYS A 121 0.55 -13.65 -14.60
CA LYS A 121 1.07 -12.31 -14.90
C LYS A 121 -0.02 -11.24 -15.03
N GLN A 122 -1.27 -11.58 -14.72
CA GLN A 122 -2.43 -10.71 -14.82
C GLN A 122 -3.06 -10.53 -13.45
N LEU A 123 -3.53 -9.32 -13.20
CA LEU A 123 -4.29 -8.98 -11.99
C LEU A 123 -5.55 -9.84 -11.90
N GLY A 124 -5.77 -10.47 -10.76
CA GLY A 124 -7.01 -11.15 -10.43
C GLY A 124 -8.11 -10.13 -10.15
N LEU A 125 -9.32 -10.43 -10.58
CA LEU A 125 -10.49 -9.59 -10.32
C LEU A 125 -11.58 -10.44 -9.71
N ALA A 126 -12.14 -10.00 -8.57
CA ALA A 126 -13.26 -10.66 -7.94
C ALA A 126 -14.03 -9.72 -7.01
N ASN A 127 -15.19 -10.12 -6.56
CA ASN A 127 -16.06 -9.33 -5.71
C ASN A 127 -15.79 -9.64 -4.23
N PHE A 128 -14.60 -9.32 -3.75
CA PHE A 128 -14.22 -9.50 -2.34
C PHE A 128 -14.91 -8.47 -1.44
N VAL A 129 -15.63 -8.94 -0.42
CA VAL A 129 -16.30 -8.08 0.57
C VAL A 129 -15.28 -7.20 1.30
N VAL A 130 -14.15 -7.75 1.69
CA VAL A 130 -13.08 -7.04 2.41
C VAL A 130 -12.49 -5.87 1.62
N LEU A 131 -12.62 -5.85 0.28
CA LEU A 131 -12.14 -4.78 -0.58
C LEU A 131 -13.22 -3.76 -0.93
N ARG A 132 -14.44 -3.90 -0.44
CA ARG A 132 -15.55 -2.98 -0.72
C ARG A 132 -15.44 -1.74 0.16
N SER A 133 -14.56 -0.82 -0.21
CA SER A 133 -14.52 0.53 0.36
C SER A 133 -14.79 1.53 -0.75
N PRO A 134 -15.75 2.44 -0.59
CA PRO A 134 -16.06 3.40 -1.65
C PRO A 134 -14.96 4.44 -1.85
N ASP A 135 -14.15 4.70 -0.84
CA ASP A 135 -13.22 5.82 -0.76
C ASP A 135 -11.74 5.39 -0.60
N ILE A 136 -11.48 4.13 -0.24
CA ILE A 136 -10.11 3.65 -0.01
C ILE A 136 -9.73 2.62 -1.08
N PRO A 137 -8.77 2.91 -1.97
CA PRO A 137 -8.21 1.91 -2.87
C PRO A 137 -7.66 0.71 -2.10
N SER A 138 -7.93 -0.49 -2.58
CA SER A 138 -7.64 -1.70 -1.83
C SER A 138 -7.20 -2.87 -2.72
N LEU A 139 -6.33 -3.71 -2.19
CA LEU A 139 -5.84 -4.93 -2.83
C LEU A 139 -5.88 -6.11 -1.87
N LEU A 140 -6.10 -7.31 -2.42
CA LEU A 140 -5.82 -8.57 -1.75
C LEU A 140 -4.58 -9.19 -2.39
N ILE A 141 -3.63 -9.59 -1.56
CA ILE A 141 -2.34 -10.15 -1.99
C ILE A 141 -2.22 -11.57 -1.44
N GLU A 142 -2.28 -12.54 -2.35
CA GLU A 142 -1.87 -13.90 -2.07
C GLU A 142 -0.35 -13.98 -2.08
N THR A 143 0.25 -14.23 -0.93
CA THR A 143 1.71 -14.39 -0.81
C THR A 143 2.18 -15.78 -1.22
N GLY A 144 1.27 -16.70 -1.41
CA GLY A 144 1.45 -18.07 -1.86
C GLY A 144 0.28 -18.94 -1.40
N PHE A 145 0.30 -20.21 -1.78
CA PHE A 145 -0.77 -21.15 -1.42
C PHE A 145 -0.22 -22.23 -0.48
N ILE A 146 -0.70 -22.28 0.78
CA ILE A 146 -0.23 -23.26 1.79
C ILE A 146 -0.53 -24.72 1.41
N SER A 147 -1.48 -24.97 0.52
CA SER A 147 -1.73 -26.29 -0.07
C SER A 147 -0.59 -26.76 -0.98
N ASN A 148 0.29 -25.86 -1.45
CA ASN A 148 1.46 -26.18 -2.24
C ASN A 148 2.69 -26.27 -1.32
N ARG A 149 3.40 -27.42 -1.33
CA ARG A 149 4.54 -27.66 -0.46
C ARG A 149 5.66 -26.62 -0.62
N SER A 150 5.95 -26.18 -1.83
CA SER A 150 6.99 -25.19 -2.10
C SER A 150 6.65 -23.82 -1.50
N ASP A 151 5.39 -23.38 -1.66
CA ASP A 151 4.92 -22.13 -1.08
C ASP A 151 4.85 -22.20 0.45
N ALA A 152 4.34 -23.32 1.01
CA ALA A 152 4.31 -23.52 2.45
C ALA A 152 5.71 -23.45 3.08
N GLN A 153 6.70 -24.10 2.48
CA GLN A 153 8.09 -24.03 2.94
C GLN A 153 8.67 -22.61 2.85
N ARG A 154 8.40 -21.89 1.77
CA ARG A 154 8.83 -20.51 1.59
C ARG A 154 8.20 -19.58 2.62
N LEU A 155 6.89 -19.71 2.84
CA LEU A 155 6.13 -18.89 3.79
C LEU A 155 6.47 -19.18 5.25
N SER A 156 7.04 -20.35 5.56
CA SER A 156 7.56 -20.69 6.90
C SER A 156 8.98 -20.14 7.16
N ASN A 157 9.63 -19.51 6.17
CA ASN A 157 10.98 -18.98 6.30
C ASN A 157 10.94 -17.47 6.55
N ALA A 158 11.45 -17.02 7.70
CA ALA A 158 11.44 -15.60 8.10
C ALA A 158 12.14 -14.68 7.08
N LYS A 159 13.27 -15.11 6.49
CA LYS A 159 13.96 -14.31 5.47
C LYS A 159 13.13 -14.13 4.20
N GLU A 160 12.37 -15.15 3.81
CA GLU A 160 11.46 -15.07 2.66
C GLU A 160 10.25 -14.20 2.98
N GLN A 161 9.72 -14.26 4.21
CA GLN A 161 8.66 -13.35 4.66
C GLN A 161 9.10 -11.89 4.60
N GLU A 162 10.32 -11.57 5.06
CA GLU A 162 10.88 -10.21 4.97
C GLU A 162 11.04 -9.74 3.52
N LYS A 163 11.55 -10.60 2.63
CA LYS A 163 11.67 -10.26 1.20
C LYS A 163 10.31 -9.96 0.58
N ILE A 164 9.30 -10.76 0.90
CA ILE A 164 7.92 -10.56 0.41
C ILE A 164 7.38 -9.24 0.94
N ALA A 165 7.50 -8.99 2.24
CA ALA A 165 7.05 -7.76 2.88
C ALA A 165 7.73 -6.52 2.28
N ALA A 166 9.06 -6.58 2.10
CA ALA A 166 9.82 -5.50 1.47
C ALA A 166 9.35 -5.22 0.02
N ALA A 167 9.09 -6.28 -0.76
CA ALA A 167 8.58 -6.12 -2.13
C ALA A 167 7.19 -5.49 -2.17
N ILE A 168 6.30 -5.85 -1.25
CA ILE A 168 4.97 -5.25 -1.12
C ILE A 168 5.10 -3.77 -0.77
N VAL A 169 5.88 -3.44 0.26
CA VAL A 169 6.10 -2.05 0.69
C VAL A 169 6.70 -1.21 -0.45
N GLN A 170 7.74 -1.71 -1.12
CA GLN A 170 8.39 -1.01 -2.24
C GLN A 170 7.43 -0.78 -3.41
N GLY A 171 6.61 -1.77 -3.75
CA GLY A 171 5.63 -1.67 -4.83
C GLY A 171 4.57 -0.61 -4.55
N ILE A 172 4.02 -0.59 -3.34
CA ILE A 172 3.04 0.41 -2.89
C ILE A 172 3.66 1.79 -2.82
N THR A 173 4.86 1.92 -2.22
CA THR A 173 5.59 3.20 -2.14
C THR A 173 5.84 3.77 -3.53
N ARG A 174 6.32 2.95 -4.46
CA ARG A 174 6.57 3.37 -5.85
C ARG A 174 5.30 3.83 -6.56
N TYR A 175 4.16 3.19 -6.28
CA TYR A 175 2.89 3.64 -6.82
C TYR A 175 2.55 5.05 -6.32
N PHE A 176 2.63 5.30 -5.01
CA PHE A 176 2.32 6.60 -4.42
C PHE A 176 3.34 7.70 -4.79
N GLU A 177 4.62 7.36 -4.97
CA GLU A 177 5.61 8.32 -5.49
C GLU A 177 5.26 8.80 -6.90
N ARG A 178 4.71 7.92 -7.74
CA ARG A 178 4.25 8.28 -9.09
C ARG A 178 2.91 8.99 -9.09
N ASN A 179 2.00 8.58 -8.22
CA ASN A 179 0.61 9.02 -8.15
C ASN A 179 0.25 9.45 -6.71
N PRO A 180 0.88 10.50 -6.18
CA PRO A 180 0.62 10.91 -4.81
C PRO A 180 -0.81 11.44 -4.66
N PRO A 181 -1.56 11.01 -3.62
CA PRO A 181 -2.85 11.59 -3.31
C PRO A 181 -2.72 13.09 -3.03
N ALA A 182 -3.72 13.87 -3.43
CA ALA A 182 -3.75 15.30 -3.15
C ALA A 182 -3.66 15.56 -1.63
N ASN A 183 -3.04 16.68 -1.25
CA ASN A 183 -2.87 17.11 0.14
C ASN A 183 -2.02 16.18 1.02
N THR A 184 -1.26 15.24 0.43
CA THR A 184 -0.29 14.42 1.16
C THR A 184 1.11 15.03 1.12
N PHE A 185 1.95 14.65 2.08
CA PHE A 185 3.37 15.02 2.08
C PHE A 185 4.09 14.58 0.78
N VAL A 186 3.74 13.43 0.23
CA VAL A 186 4.33 12.92 -1.02
C VAL A 186 3.95 13.81 -2.21
N ALA A 187 2.69 14.27 -2.29
CA ALA A 187 2.23 15.21 -3.31
C ALA A 187 2.96 16.55 -3.18
N TRP A 188 3.00 17.08 -1.96
CA TRP A 188 3.71 18.32 -1.67
C TRP A 188 5.20 18.22 -2.03
N ARG A 189 5.88 17.13 -1.61
CA ARG A 189 7.29 16.87 -1.96
C ARG A 189 7.51 16.82 -3.47
N LYS A 190 6.60 16.17 -4.21
CA LYS A 190 6.67 16.08 -5.68
C LYS A 190 6.48 17.44 -6.36
N GLN A 191 5.53 18.23 -5.89
CA GLN A 191 5.28 19.58 -6.41
C GLN A 191 6.43 20.53 -6.11
N ASN A 192 7.08 20.36 -4.96
CA ASN A 192 8.21 21.17 -4.50
C ASN A 192 9.57 20.49 -4.75
N ALA A 193 9.60 19.42 -5.56
CA ALA A 193 10.84 18.76 -5.96
C ALA A 193 11.70 19.76 -6.75
N GLY A 194 12.83 20.17 -6.14
CA GLY A 194 13.71 21.20 -6.67
C GLY A 194 13.49 22.60 -6.09
N SER A 195 12.39 22.85 -5.38
CA SER A 195 12.23 24.10 -4.62
C SER A 195 13.20 24.13 -3.44
N ARG A 196 13.98 25.18 -3.37
CA ARG A 196 14.98 25.40 -2.32
C ARG A 196 14.64 26.66 -1.57
N ILE A 197 14.90 26.64 -0.27
CA ILE A 197 14.94 27.85 0.56
C ILE A 197 16.36 28.07 1.05
N VAL A 198 16.68 29.30 1.26
CA VAL A 198 17.97 29.68 1.85
C VAL A 198 17.78 29.82 3.36
N VAL A 199 18.57 29.08 4.12
CA VAL A 199 18.64 29.19 5.58
C VAL A 199 19.97 29.77 5.98
N GLU A 200 19.98 30.67 6.95
CA GLU A 200 21.17 31.24 7.52
C GLU A 200 21.62 30.46 8.74
N VAL A 201 22.88 30.07 8.76
CA VAL A 201 23.51 29.35 9.87
C VAL A 201 23.56 30.23 11.10
N LYS A 202 22.97 29.79 12.19
CA LYS A 202 22.95 30.49 13.48
C LYS A 202 24.06 29.98 14.39
N ARG A 203 24.38 30.76 15.43
CA ARG A 203 25.33 30.36 16.46
C ARG A 203 24.85 29.08 17.17
N GLY A 204 25.66 28.03 17.15
CA GLY A 204 25.35 26.73 17.69
C GLY A 204 24.80 25.70 16.68
N ASP A 205 24.48 26.13 15.45
CA ASP A 205 24.08 25.17 14.40
C ASP A 205 25.28 24.34 13.94
N SER A 206 25.01 23.07 13.68
CA SER A 206 25.93 22.16 12.97
C SER A 206 25.32 21.71 11.64
N LEU A 207 26.18 21.32 10.69
CA LEU A 207 25.69 20.81 9.38
C LEU A 207 24.80 19.57 9.57
N SER A 208 25.08 18.73 10.58
CA SER A 208 24.28 17.53 10.89
C SER A 208 22.90 17.87 11.41
N GLU A 209 22.78 18.88 12.29
CA GLU A 209 21.48 19.31 12.80
C GLU A 209 20.63 19.97 11.71
N ILE A 210 21.27 20.81 10.87
CA ILE A 210 20.57 21.42 9.72
C ILE A 210 20.12 20.32 8.76
N ALA A 211 20.98 19.37 8.41
CA ALA A 211 20.62 18.25 7.55
C ALA A 211 19.43 17.46 8.11
N SER A 212 19.48 17.09 9.39
CA SER A 212 18.40 16.38 10.08
C SER A 212 17.09 17.18 10.07
N ARG A 213 17.15 18.48 10.35
CA ARG A 213 15.98 19.40 10.38
C ARG A 213 15.26 19.45 9.03
N TYR A 214 15.99 19.29 7.92
CA TYR A 214 15.45 19.33 6.56
C TYR A 214 15.42 17.97 5.87
N GLY A 215 15.50 16.86 6.65
CA GLY A 215 15.33 15.50 6.15
C GLY A 215 16.43 15.04 5.17
N LEU A 216 17.63 15.63 5.28
CA LEU A 216 18.79 15.31 4.45
C LEU A 216 19.84 14.51 5.24
N SER A 217 20.65 13.73 4.51
CA SER A 217 21.94 13.31 5.05
C SER A 217 22.95 14.48 4.99
N VAL A 218 23.93 14.47 5.88
CA VAL A 218 25.03 15.47 5.88
C VAL A 218 25.71 15.52 4.49
N LYS A 219 25.93 14.35 3.90
CA LYS A 219 26.50 14.23 2.55
C LYS A 219 25.64 14.93 1.50
N ALA A 220 24.32 14.70 1.52
CA ALA A 220 23.40 15.32 0.57
C ALA A 220 23.34 16.85 0.74
N LEU A 221 23.30 17.36 1.97
CA LEU A 221 23.33 18.81 2.24
C LEU A 221 24.64 19.44 1.78
N ARG A 222 25.75 18.77 1.98
CA ARG A 222 27.09 19.21 1.54
C ARG A 222 27.17 19.30 0.01
N GLU A 223 26.74 18.23 -0.68
CA GLU A 223 26.73 18.20 -2.16
C GLU A 223 25.81 19.27 -2.74
N LEU A 224 24.61 19.45 -2.11
CA LEU A 224 23.65 20.47 -2.53
C LEU A 224 24.23 21.89 -2.49
N ASN A 225 25.11 22.16 -1.51
CA ASN A 225 25.72 23.47 -1.28
C ASN A 225 27.19 23.60 -1.79
N GLY A 226 27.72 22.59 -2.46
CA GLY A 226 29.09 22.57 -2.94
C GLY A 226 30.16 22.69 -1.84
N LEU A 227 29.85 22.22 -0.62
CA LEU A 227 30.75 22.32 0.52
C LEU A 227 31.84 21.25 0.45
N LYS A 228 33.08 21.65 0.70
CA LYS A 228 34.25 20.74 0.70
C LYS A 228 34.40 19.97 2.02
N SER A 229 33.82 20.45 3.09
CA SER A 229 33.85 19.83 4.44
C SER A 229 32.54 20.07 5.18
N ASP A 230 32.41 19.52 6.38
CA ASP A 230 31.22 19.71 7.23
C ASP A 230 31.29 21.01 8.07
N ALA A 231 32.39 21.77 7.92
CA ALA A 231 32.55 23.05 8.61
C ALA A 231 31.67 24.13 7.98
N ILE A 232 30.88 24.80 8.80
CA ILE A 232 30.01 25.90 8.44
C ILE A 232 30.27 27.08 9.36
N GLN A 233 29.94 28.30 8.90
CA GLN A 233 30.16 29.54 9.65
C GLN A 233 28.82 30.21 9.98
N VAL A 234 28.77 30.92 11.11
CA VAL A 234 27.61 31.74 11.47
C VAL A 234 27.40 32.81 10.41
N GLY A 235 26.15 32.96 9.96
CA GLY A 235 25.77 33.84 8.85
C GLY A 235 25.92 33.21 7.46
N GLN A 236 26.50 32.01 7.37
CA GLN A 236 26.58 31.31 6.08
C GLN A 236 25.18 30.94 5.59
N LYS A 237 24.92 31.18 4.30
CA LYS A 237 23.66 30.83 3.66
C LYS A 237 23.77 29.44 3.05
N LEU A 238 22.84 28.55 3.43
CA LEU A 238 22.75 27.21 2.89
C LEU A 238 21.42 27.03 2.16
N GLU A 239 21.46 26.44 0.98
CA GLU A 239 20.27 25.97 0.29
C GLU A 239 19.81 24.65 0.92
N VAL A 240 18.53 24.56 1.25
CA VAL A 240 17.89 23.34 1.75
C VAL A 240 16.57 23.11 1.02
N PRO A 241 16.11 21.87 0.86
CA PRO A 241 14.80 21.62 0.27
C PRO A 241 13.70 22.20 1.15
N VAL A 242 12.63 22.63 0.52
CA VAL A 242 11.40 23.01 1.24
C VAL A 242 10.82 21.77 1.89
N VAL A 243 10.81 21.71 3.23
CA VAL A 243 10.17 20.64 4.01
C VAL A 243 8.98 21.26 4.72
N SER A 244 7.78 20.65 4.59
CA SER A 244 6.66 21.01 5.47
C SER A 244 6.92 20.43 6.87
N ARG A 245 6.72 21.24 7.87
CA ARG A 245 6.61 20.78 9.27
C ARG A 245 5.27 20.15 9.52
#